data_baca0289526ad4555eb0c070c905fb6b
#
_entry.id   baca0289526ad4555eb0c070c905fb6b
#
_cell.length_a   1.000
_cell.length_b   1.000
_cell.length_c   1.000
_cell.angle_alpha   90.00
_cell.angle_beta   90.00
_cell.angle_gamma   90.00
#
_symmetry.space_group_name_H-M   'P 1'
#
loop_
_entity.id
_entity.type
_entity.pdbx_description
1 polymer ?
#
loop_
_entity_poly.entity_id
_entity_poly.type
_entity_poly.pdbx_seq_one_letter_code
_entity_poly.pdbx_strand_id
1 'polypeptide(L)'
;YEKANDEVYYNMGQCLPEDMNYVIANSKLQEDFDIASTHMVLVDAGLSPKSVKSMINEMEQVDGVKYVLGLESVVGSRVPQEILPDSIKSILESDRWELLLINSEYAPASDAVNEQISSLSAILKSYDSTGMLIGEAPCLKDMIETTDHDFAVVTAVSMLAIFVIILLVEKSLTLPVILIAVIELGIFINLGLPHYLGQSMAFITPICISTIQLGATVD
;
A
#
# COMPACT_ATOMS: atom_id res chain seq x y z
N TYR A 1 -0.67 13.07 -16.87
CA TYR A 1 -0.68 12.90 -15.41
C TYR A 1 -0.95 11.44 -15.04
N GLU A 2 -2.05 10.84 -15.52
CA GLU A 2 -2.36 9.42 -15.28
C GLU A 2 -1.22 8.47 -15.70
N LYS A 3 -0.64 8.65 -16.90
CA LYS A 3 0.47 7.79 -17.38
C LYS A 3 1.79 7.95 -16.61
N ALA A 4 2.03 9.08 -15.96
CA ALA A 4 3.21 9.26 -15.11
C ALA A 4 3.03 8.60 -13.74
N ASN A 5 1.78 8.38 -13.30
CA ASN A 5 1.46 7.71 -12.05
C ASN A 5 1.58 6.18 -12.16
N ASP A 6 1.37 5.61 -13.37
CA ASP A 6 1.49 4.16 -13.62
C ASP A 6 2.91 3.62 -13.48
N GLU A 7 3.92 4.49 -13.42
CA GLU A 7 5.34 4.12 -13.30
C GLU A 7 6.00 4.52 -11.98
N VAL A 8 5.19 4.98 -11.03
CA VAL A 8 5.66 5.29 -9.68
C VAL A 8 5.64 4.02 -8.84
N TYR A 9 6.79 3.61 -8.32
CA TYR A 9 6.87 2.47 -7.41
C TYR A 9 6.88 2.93 -5.95
N TYR A 10 6.07 2.26 -5.15
CA TYR A 10 5.99 2.44 -3.70
C TYR A 10 6.84 1.42 -2.93
N ASN A 11 7.09 0.26 -3.55
CA ASN A 11 7.93 -0.77 -2.95
C ASN A 11 9.42 -0.44 -3.15
N MET A 12 10.05 0.11 -2.12
CA MET A 12 11.49 0.42 -2.12
C MET A 12 12.38 -0.82 -2.27
N GLY A 13 11.85 -2.01 -2.00
CA GLY A 13 12.56 -3.27 -2.18
C GLY A 13 12.98 -3.55 -3.63
N GLN A 14 12.24 -2.99 -4.61
CA GLN A 14 12.57 -3.15 -6.04
C GLN A 14 13.84 -2.40 -6.47
N CYS A 15 14.30 -1.44 -5.66
CA CYS A 15 15.53 -0.69 -5.92
C CYS A 15 16.77 -1.29 -5.27
N LEU A 16 16.62 -2.36 -4.49
CA LEU A 16 17.72 -2.98 -3.80
C LEU A 16 18.55 -3.83 -4.78
N PRO A 17 19.88 -3.86 -4.61
CA PRO A 17 20.74 -4.75 -5.38
C PRO A 17 20.33 -6.21 -5.27
N GLU A 18 20.38 -6.95 -6.38
CA GLU A 18 19.95 -8.35 -6.45
C GLU A 18 20.78 -9.30 -5.55
N ASP A 19 21.98 -8.91 -5.18
CA ASP A 19 22.88 -9.65 -4.29
C ASP A 19 22.57 -9.48 -2.79
N MET A 20 21.60 -8.63 -2.44
CA MET A 20 21.20 -8.49 -1.04
C MET A 20 20.45 -9.72 -0.53
N ASN A 21 20.82 -10.15 0.68
CA ASN A 21 20.18 -11.31 1.34
C ASN A 21 18.65 -11.22 1.40
N TYR A 22 18.11 -10.02 1.59
CA TYR A 22 16.67 -9.78 1.58
C TYR A 22 16.05 -10.12 0.22
N VAL A 23 16.64 -9.63 -0.87
CA VAL A 23 16.15 -9.87 -2.24
C VAL A 23 16.25 -11.35 -2.59
N ILE A 24 17.37 -11.99 -2.27
CA ILE A 24 17.59 -13.43 -2.47
C ILE A 24 16.55 -14.25 -1.67
N ALA A 25 16.28 -13.88 -0.42
CA ALA A 25 15.31 -14.59 0.41
C ALA A 25 13.89 -14.47 -0.14
N ASN A 26 13.47 -13.25 -0.55
CA ASN A 26 12.16 -13.03 -1.16
C ASN A 26 11.99 -13.77 -2.49
N SER A 27 13.03 -13.79 -3.35
CA SER A 27 12.99 -14.56 -4.59
C SER A 27 12.78 -16.04 -4.33
N LYS A 28 13.46 -16.61 -3.31
CA LYS A 28 13.28 -18.01 -2.92
C LYS A 28 11.88 -18.29 -2.35
N LEU A 29 11.31 -17.37 -1.56
CA LEU A 29 9.94 -17.51 -1.08
C LEU A 29 8.95 -17.55 -2.25
N GLN A 30 9.17 -16.71 -3.25
CA GLN A 30 8.31 -16.67 -4.42
C GLN A 30 8.50 -17.88 -5.33
N GLU A 31 9.75 -18.30 -5.59
CA GLU A 31 10.06 -19.41 -6.49
C GLU A 31 9.70 -20.78 -5.90
N ASP A 32 10.02 -21.01 -4.61
CA ASP A 32 9.87 -22.32 -3.97
C ASP A 32 8.49 -22.50 -3.32
N PHE A 33 7.85 -21.42 -2.84
CA PHE A 33 6.59 -21.47 -2.07
C PHE A 33 5.44 -20.72 -2.72
N ASP A 34 5.72 -19.96 -3.81
CA ASP A 34 4.72 -19.14 -4.50
C ASP A 34 4.06 -18.11 -3.55
N ILE A 35 4.87 -17.55 -2.64
CA ILE A 35 4.49 -16.52 -1.69
C ILE A 35 5.27 -15.25 -2.00
N ALA A 36 4.56 -14.19 -2.40
CA ALA A 36 5.16 -12.89 -2.67
C ALA A 36 4.91 -11.89 -1.53
N SER A 37 3.82 -12.07 -0.77
CA SER A 37 3.54 -11.25 0.41
C SER A 37 2.76 -12.02 1.48
N THR A 38 2.87 -11.56 2.73
CA THR A 38 2.13 -12.12 3.86
C THR A 38 1.41 -10.99 4.59
N HIS A 39 0.10 -11.15 4.78
CA HIS A 39 -0.72 -10.22 5.54
C HIS A 39 -1.09 -10.84 6.89
N MET A 40 -1.26 -10.01 7.89
CA MET A 40 -1.72 -10.40 9.21
C MET A 40 -3.10 -9.81 9.46
N VAL A 41 -3.98 -10.61 10.05
CA VAL A 41 -5.33 -10.19 10.44
C VAL A 41 -5.46 -10.36 11.94
N LEU A 42 -5.88 -9.30 12.61
CA LEU A 42 -6.27 -9.34 14.01
C LEU A 42 -7.79 -9.31 14.10
N VAL A 43 -8.37 -10.32 14.72
CA VAL A 43 -9.80 -10.42 15.00
C VAL A 43 -10.06 -10.52 16.50
N ASP A 44 -11.24 -10.13 16.95
CA ASP A 44 -11.63 -10.24 18.36
C ASP A 44 -11.66 -11.73 18.78
N ALA A 45 -10.91 -12.06 19.84
CA ALA A 45 -10.85 -13.43 20.37
C ALA A 45 -12.20 -13.93 20.93
N GLY A 46 -13.19 -13.06 21.10
CA GLY A 46 -14.55 -13.41 21.48
C GLY A 46 -15.42 -13.89 20.31
N LEU A 47 -14.91 -13.89 19.08
CA LEU A 47 -15.64 -14.46 17.94
C LEU A 47 -15.85 -15.97 18.10
N SER A 48 -16.99 -16.45 17.63
CA SER A 48 -17.22 -17.89 17.67
C SER A 48 -16.25 -18.63 16.70
N PRO A 49 -15.71 -19.81 17.08
CA PRO A 49 -14.84 -20.59 16.20
C PRO A 49 -15.48 -20.88 14.83
N LYS A 50 -16.81 -20.99 14.79
CA LYS A 50 -17.56 -21.16 13.56
C LYS A 50 -17.50 -19.93 12.66
N SER A 51 -17.58 -18.75 13.25
CA SER A 51 -17.49 -17.47 12.50
C SER A 51 -16.08 -17.27 11.95
N VAL A 52 -15.05 -17.51 12.76
CA VAL A 52 -13.64 -17.45 12.32
C VAL A 52 -13.39 -18.41 11.17
N LYS A 53 -13.85 -19.64 11.27
CA LYS A 53 -13.73 -20.63 10.20
C LYS A 53 -14.45 -20.22 8.92
N SER A 54 -15.67 -19.66 9.02
CA SER A 54 -16.40 -19.19 7.85
C SER A 54 -15.67 -18.04 7.18
N MET A 55 -15.14 -17.09 7.97
CA MET A 55 -14.34 -15.97 7.50
C MET A 55 -13.06 -16.47 6.80
N ILE A 56 -12.32 -17.40 7.39
CA ILE A 56 -11.13 -18.02 6.77
C ILE A 56 -11.49 -18.61 5.40
N ASN A 57 -12.56 -19.40 5.32
CA ASN A 57 -12.99 -20.01 4.07
C ASN A 57 -13.36 -18.97 2.99
N GLU A 58 -13.97 -17.86 3.37
CA GLU A 58 -14.26 -16.77 2.43
C GLU A 58 -12.99 -16.04 2.00
N MET A 59 -12.05 -15.81 2.92
CA MET A 59 -10.75 -15.17 2.62
C MET A 59 -9.91 -16.05 1.68
N GLU A 60 -9.94 -17.38 1.83
CA GLU A 60 -9.25 -18.31 0.94
C GLU A 60 -9.81 -18.34 -0.50
N GLN A 61 -11.04 -17.85 -0.71
CA GLN A 61 -11.64 -17.75 -2.04
C GLN A 61 -11.29 -16.43 -2.75
N VAL A 62 -10.64 -15.51 -2.06
CA VAL A 62 -10.18 -14.25 -2.67
C VAL A 62 -9.01 -14.56 -3.62
N ASP A 63 -9.06 -13.96 -4.79
CA ASP A 63 -8.06 -14.16 -5.83
C ASP A 63 -6.65 -13.83 -5.33
N GLY A 64 -5.68 -14.71 -5.65
CA GLY A 64 -4.29 -14.59 -5.22
C GLY A 64 -4.01 -14.98 -3.76
N VAL A 65 -5.02 -15.35 -2.96
CA VAL A 65 -4.79 -15.93 -1.63
C VAL A 65 -4.43 -17.41 -1.76
N LYS A 66 -3.29 -17.80 -1.23
CA LYS A 66 -2.83 -19.19 -1.26
C LYS A 66 -3.42 -20.02 -0.13
N TYR A 67 -3.33 -19.50 1.07
CA TYR A 67 -3.90 -20.11 2.27
C TYR A 67 -3.94 -19.12 3.43
N VAL A 68 -4.83 -19.40 4.39
CA VAL A 68 -4.96 -18.63 5.62
C VAL A 68 -4.62 -19.52 6.81
N LEU A 69 -3.63 -19.12 7.60
CA LEU A 69 -3.20 -19.81 8.81
C LEU A 69 -3.79 -19.10 10.04
N GLY A 70 -4.55 -19.83 10.83
CA GLY A 70 -5.06 -19.40 12.12
C GLY A 70 -5.17 -20.61 13.04
N LEU A 71 -5.61 -20.42 14.28
CA LEU A 71 -5.80 -21.54 15.22
C LEU A 71 -6.71 -22.62 14.64
N GLU A 72 -7.82 -22.24 14.02
CA GLU A 72 -8.79 -23.16 13.42
C GLU A 72 -8.25 -23.91 12.18
N SER A 73 -7.33 -23.31 11.42
CA SER A 73 -6.74 -23.94 10.24
C SER A 73 -5.63 -24.93 10.61
N VAL A 74 -4.85 -24.63 11.66
CA VAL A 74 -3.75 -25.50 12.13
C VAL A 74 -4.28 -26.73 12.84
N VAL A 75 -5.36 -26.60 13.59
CA VAL A 75 -5.90 -27.68 14.44
C VAL A 75 -6.87 -28.59 13.68
N GLY A 76 -7.52 -28.05 12.65
CA GLY A 76 -8.63 -28.74 11.97
C GLY A 76 -9.83 -28.94 12.91
N SER A 77 -11.02 -28.94 12.36
CA SER A 77 -12.30 -28.99 13.10
C SER A 77 -12.55 -30.22 13.97
N ARG A 78 -11.58 -31.12 14.09
CA ARG A 78 -11.71 -32.41 14.84
C ARG A 78 -10.85 -32.50 16.09
N VAL A 79 -9.94 -31.56 16.31
CA VAL A 79 -9.05 -31.52 17.49
C VAL A 79 -9.57 -30.46 18.45
N PRO A 80 -9.92 -30.80 19.69
CA PRO A 80 -10.29 -29.81 20.69
C PRO A 80 -9.11 -28.83 20.92
N GLN A 81 -9.38 -27.55 21.01
CA GLN A 81 -8.37 -26.50 21.24
C GLN A 81 -7.55 -26.73 22.52
N GLU A 82 -8.07 -27.54 23.44
CA GLU A 82 -7.44 -27.92 24.71
C GLU A 82 -6.20 -28.82 24.53
N ILE A 83 -6.01 -29.43 23.32
CA ILE A 83 -4.88 -30.31 23.02
C ILE A 83 -3.70 -29.57 22.39
N LEU A 84 -3.89 -28.31 22.00
CA LEU A 84 -2.82 -27.48 21.44
C LEU A 84 -1.76 -27.18 22.50
N PRO A 85 -0.47 -27.29 22.14
CA PRO A 85 0.60 -26.79 23.02
C PRO A 85 0.39 -25.29 23.30
N ASP A 86 0.47 -24.92 24.56
CA ASP A 86 0.34 -23.52 25.02
C ASP A 86 1.28 -22.57 24.26
N SER A 87 2.40 -23.08 23.76
CA SER A 87 3.36 -22.32 22.95
C SER A 87 2.81 -21.87 21.59
N ILE A 88 1.92 -22.66 20.95
CA ILE A 88 1.30 -22.26 19.67
C ILE A 88 0.11 -21.35 19.94
N LYS A 89 -0.67 -21.65 20.97
CA LYS A 89 -1.81 -20.84 21.37
C LYS A 89 -1.37 -19.42 21.74
N SER A 90 -0.31 -19.28 22.52
CA SER A 90 0.21 -17.97 22.96
C SER A 90 0.79 -17.13 21.80
N ILE A 91 1.10 -17.71 20.65
CA ILE A 91 1.57 -16.97 19.46
C ILE A 91 0.40 -16.42 18.65
N LEU A 92 -0.69 -17.20 18.53
CA LEU A 92 -1.81 -16.86 17.66
C LEU A 92 -3.00 -16.25 18.40
N GLU A 93 -3.05 -16.35 19.74
CA GLU A 93 -4.15 -15.82 20.53
C GLU A 93 -3.60 -15.02 21.75
N SER A 94 -4.18 -13.87 22.00
CA SER A 94 -4.01 -13.07 23.20
C SER A 94 -5.35 -12.89 23.91
N ASP A 95 -5.37 -12.22 25.06
CA ASP A 95 -6.61 -11.98 25.84
C ASP A 95 -7.72 -11.30 25.01
N ARG A 96 -7.36 -10.56 23.97
CA ARG A 96 -8.30 -9.77 23.18
C ARG A 96 -8.31 -10.11 21.70
N TRP A 97 -7.20 -10.59 21.15
CA TRP A 97 -7.04 -10.74 19.71
C TRP A 97 -6.59 -12.14 19.33
N GLU A 98 -7.16 -12.65 18.26
CA GLU A 98 -6.66 -13.80 17.52
C GLU A 98 -5.95 -13.32 16.25
N LEU A 99 -4.78 -13.91 15.96
CA LEU A 99 -3.94 -13.60 14.81
C LEU A 99 -4.15 -14.64 13.71
N LEU A 100 -4.48 -14.16 12.52
CA LEU A 100 -4.49 -14.96 11.31
C LEU A 100 -3.37 -14.47 10.37
N LEU A 101 -2.75 -15.38 9.63
CA LEU A 101 -1.74 -15.10 8.63
C LEU A 101 -2.28 -15.47 7.26
N ILE A 102 -2.30 -14.53 6.34
CA ILE A 102 -2.76 -14.71 4.96
C ILE A 102 -1.53 -14.65 4.05
N ASN A 103 -1.30 -15.68 3.27
CA ASN A 103 -0.23 -15.71 2.29
C ASN A 103 -0.80 -15.46 0.90
N SER A 104 -0.16 -14.52 0.18
CA SER A 104 -0.56 -14.05 -1.14
C SER A 104 0.53 -14.30 -2.18
N GLU A 105 0.11 -14.65 -3.39
CA GLU A 105 1.00 -14.73 -4.55
C GLU A 105 1.30 -13.35 -5.17
N TYR A 106 0.59 -12.32 -4.76
CA TYR A 106 0.76 -10.97 -5.29
C TYR A 106 1.84 -10.19 -4.57
N ALA A 107 2.70 -9.52 -5.35
CA ALA A 107 3.75 -8.67 -4.81
C ALA A 107 3.18 -7.42 -4.11
N PRO A 108 3.83 -6.95 -3.02
CA PRO A 108 3.44 -5.70 -2.37
C PRO A 108 3.40 -4.52 -3.34
N ALA A 109 2.44 -3.60 -3.15
CA ALA A 109 2.22 -2.41 -3.98
C ALA A 109 1.84 -2.68 -5.45
N SER A 110 1.36 -3.89 -5.79
CA SER A 110 0.72 -4.15 -7.08
C SER A 110 -0.77 -3.83 -7.03
N ASP A 111 -1.38 -3.53 -8.19
CA ASP A 111 -2.83 -3.29 -8.27
C ASP A 111 -3.61 -4.54 -7.82
N ALA A 112 -3.13 -5.72 -8.21
CA ALA A 112 -3.74 -6.99 -7.82
C ALA A 112 -3.78 -7.17 -6.29
N VAL A 113 -2.67 -6.89 -5.57
CA VAL A 113 -2.67 -6.96 -4.11
C VAL A 113 -3.55 -5.89 -3.48
N ASN A 114 -3.65 -4.71 -4.07
CA ASN A 114 -4.50 -3.63 -3.55
C ASN A 114 -6.00 -3.98 -3.65
N GLU A 115 -6.43 -4.63 -4.74
CA GLU A 115 -7.79 -5.17 -4.90
C GLU A 115 -8.03 -6.34 -3.92
N GLN A 116 -7.07 -7.23 -3.77
CA GLN A 116 -7.11 -8.33 -2.82
C GLN A 116 -7.29 -7.81 -1.38
N ILE A 117 -6.49 -6.81 -0.96
CA ILE A 117 -6.58 -6.18 0.37
C ILE A 117 -7.96 -5.55 0.58
N SER A 118 -8.53 -4.90 -0.43
CA SER A 118 -9.86 -4.32 -0.34
C SER A 118 -10.93 -5.39 -0.10
N SER A 119 -10.84 -6.51 -0.82
CA SER A 119 -11.74 -7.67 -0.68
C SER A 119 -11.60 -8.33 0.69
N LEU A 120 -10.36 -8.57 1.13
CA LEU A 120 -10.06 -9.12 2.45
C LEU A 120 -10.57 -8.23 3.58
N SER A 121 -10.40 -6.91 3.45
CA SER A 121 -10.88 -5.93 4.42
C SER A 121 -12.41 -5.91 4.48
N ALA A 122 -13.10 -6.02 3.35
CA ALA A 122 -14.57 -6.10 3.30
C ALA A 122 -15.09 -7.38 4.00
N ILE A 123 -14.46 -8.53 3.73
CA ILE A 123 -14.80 -9.79 4.41
C ILE A 123 -14.57 -9.64 5.92
N LEU A 124 -13.38 -9.19 6.33
CA LEU A 124 -13.04 -8.99 7.74
C LEU A 124 -14.09 -8.13 8.44
N LYS A 125 -14.42 -6.96 7.88
CA LYS A 125 -15.39 -6.02 8.47
C LYS A 125 -16.81 -6.55 8.52
N SER A 126 -17.16 -7.53 7.70
CA SER A 126 -18.47 -8.20 7.77
C SER A 126 -18.63 -9.13 8.98
N TYR A 127 -17.51 -9.70 9.47
CA TYR A 127 -17.48 -10.59 10.63
C TYR A 127 -17.08 -9.84 11.92
N ASP A 128 -16.13 -8.92 11.83
CA ASP A 128 -15.61 -8.12 12.93
C ASP A 128 -15.36 -6.67 12.51
N SER A 129 -16.22 -5.76 12.97
CA SER A 129 -16.07 -4.33 12.69
C SER A 129 -14.80 -3.73 13.31
N THR A 130 -14.26 -4.35 14.35
CA THR A 130 -13.03 -3.93 15.04
C THR A 130 -11.77 -4.59 14.48
N GLY A 131 -11.92 -5.67 13.71
CA GLY A 131 -10.82 -6.41 13.10
C GLY A 131 -9.91 -5.51 12.26
N MET A 132 -8.62 -5.83 12.22
CA MET A 132 -7.59 -5.06 11.54
C MET A 132 -6.79 -5.93 10.60
N LEU A 133 -6.54 -5.43 9.39
CA LEU A 133 -5.64 -6.03 8.42
C LEU A 133 -4.30 -5.29 8.47
N ILE A 134 -3.20 -6.03 8.68
CA ILE A 134 -1.86 -5.49 8.95
C ILE A 134 -0.85 -6.19 8.05
N GLY A 135 0.22 -5.51 7.69
CA GLY A 135 1.31 -6.05 6.90
C GLY A 135 1.93 -5.01 5.97
N GLU A 136 2.92 -5.43 5.21
CA GLU A 136 3.61 -4.54 4.28
C GLU A 136 2.64 -4.02 3.20
N ALA A 137 1.92 -4.92 2.53
CA ALA A 137 1.03 -4.52 1.44
C ALA A 137 -0.18 -3.69 1.90
N PRO A 138 -0.90 -4.00 3.01
CA PRO A 138 -1.91 -3.09 3.55
C PRO A 138 -1.36 -1.71 3.91
N CYS A 139 -0.17 -1.65 4.54
CA CYS A 139 0.48 -0.40 4.89
C CYS A 139 0.84 0.43 3.63
N LEU A 140 1.37 -0.23 2.60
CA LEU A 140 1.70 0.43 1.33
C LEU A 140 0.44 0.95 0.63
N LYS A 141 -0.66 0.19 0.65
CA LYS A 141 -1.95 0.63 0.11
C LYS A 141 -2.46 1.90 0.80
N ASP A 142 -2.49 1.90 2.14
CA ASP A 142 -2.92 3.08 2.92
C ASP A 142 -2.00 4.28 2.65
N MET A 143 -0.69 4.04 2.51
CA MET A 143 0.28 5.07 2.17
C MET A 143 0.05 5.64 0.78
N ILE A 144 -0.25 4.81 -0.23
CA ILE A 144 -0.57 5.25 -1.60
C ILE A 144 -1.80 6.17 -1.57
N GLU A 145 -2.90 5.69 -1.00
CA GLU A 145 -4.16 6.43 -0.94
C GLU A 145 -4.02 7.78 -0.21
N THR A 146 -3.30 7.79 0.93
CA THR A 146 -3.05 9.02 1.69
C THR A 146 -2.15 9.97 0.93
N THR A 147 -1.07 9.46 0.34
CA THR A 147 -0.06 10.25 -0.37
C THR A 147 -0.66 10.91 -1.61
N ASP A 148 -1.45 10.21 -2.40
CA ASP A 148 -2.08 10.75 -3.60
C ASP A 148 -3.04 11.90 -3.26
N HIS A 149 -3.81 11.74 -2.19
CA HIS A 149 -4.70 12.81 -1.71
C HIS A 149 -3.91 14.02 -1.22
N ASP A 150 -2.91 13.81 -0.38
CA ASP A 150 -2.10 14.89 0.20
C ASP A 150 -1.31 15.63 -0.89
N PHE A 151 -0.80 14.93 -1.89
CA PHE A 151 -0.09 15.53 -3.01
C PHE A 151 -0.99 16.45 -3.83
N ALA A 152 -2.21 16.03 -4.11
CA ALA A 152 -3.17 16.87 -4.81
C ALA A 152 -3.49 18.16 -4.03
N VAL A 153 -3.69 18.05 -2.71
CA VAL A 153 -3.98 19.19 -1.83
C VAL A 153 -2.79 20.13 -1.74
N VAL A 154 -1.59 19.61 -1.46
CA VAL A 154 -0.35 20.40 -1.33
C VAL A 154 -0.03 21.14 -2.63
N THR A 155 -0.16 20.45 -3.78
CA THR A 155 0.07 21.07 -5.10
C THR A 155 -0.92 22.20 -5.35
N ALA A 156 -2.21 21.97 -5.11
CA ALA A 156 -3.24 23.00 -5.30
C ALA A 156 -3.02 24.23 -4.39
N VAL A 157 -2.71 24.01 -3.11
CA VAL A 157 -2.45 25.09 -2.15
C VAL A 157 -1.18 25.85 -2.53
N SER A 158 -0.12 25.17 -2.94
CA SER A 158 1.14 25.78 -3.36
C SER A 158 0.96 26.63 -4.61
N MET A 159 0.26 26.12 -5.63
CA MET A 159 -0.07 26.88 -6.83
C MET A 159 -0.89 28.14 -6.52
N LEU A 160 -1.90 28.01 -5.65
CA LEU A 160 -2.71 29.17 -5.24
C LEU A 160 -1.87 30.22 -4.50
N ALA A 161 -1.00 29.79 -3.58
CA ALA A 161 -0.12 30.69 -2.84
C ALA A 161 0.83 31.45 -3.78
N ILE A 162 1.47 30.75 -4.72
CA ILE A 162 2.35 31.35 -5.72
C ILE A 162 1.59 32.34 -6.62
N PHE A 163 0.40 31.93 -7.07
CA PHE A 163 -0.48 32.79 -7.85
C PHE A 163 -0.76 34.12 -7.13
N VAL A 164 -1.12 34.07 -5.86
CA VAL A 164 -1.42 35.25 -5.04
C VAL A 164 -0.17 36.11 -4.84
N ILE A 165 0.99 35.51 -4.56
CA ILE A 165 2.26 36.23 -4.38
C ILE A 165 2.63 36.99 -5.65
N ILE A 166 2.65 36.32 -6.81
CA ILE A 166 3.00 36.96 -8.09
C ILE A 166 1.98 38.06 -8.45
N LEU A 167 0.67 37.80 -8.21
CA LEU A 167 -0.38 38.81 -8.43
C LEU A 167 -0.14 40.09 -7.64
N LEU A 168 0.26 39.96 -6.37
CA LEU A 168 0.52 41.10 -5.49
C LEU A 168 1.79 41.86 -5.88
N VAL A 169 2.83 41.15 -6.30
CA VAL A 169 4.11 41.74 -6.70
C VAL A 169 3.99 42.43 -8.06
N GLU A 170 3.47 41.76 -9.06
CA GLU A 170 3.40 42.22 -10.44
C GLU A 170 2.20 43.15 -10.71
N LYS A 171 1.21 43.17 -9.83
CA LYS A 171 -0.04 43.94 -9.97
C LYS A 171 -0.73 43.71 -11.33
N SER A 172 -0.56 42.56 -11.91
CA SER A 172 -1.12 42.12 -13.19
C SER A 172 -1.73 40.75 -13.05
N LEU A 173 -2.90 40.53 -13.60
CA LEU A 173 -3.56 39.21 -13.58
C LEU A 173 -3.02 38.27 -14.67
N THR A 174 -2.50 38.76 -15.74
CA THR A 174 -2.06 37.98 -16.90
C THR A 174 -0.73 37.29 -16.65
N LEU A 175 0.21 37.97 -15.96
CA LEU A 175 1.55 37.44 -15.71
C LEU A 175 1.54 36.18 -14.82
N PRO A 176 0.82 36.12 -13.68
CA PRO A 176 0.73 34.92 -12.85
C PRO A 176 0.18 33.71 -13.61
N VAL A 177 -0.86 33.91 -14.46
CA VAL A 177 -1.44 32.84 -15.25
C VAL A 177 -0.43 32.23 -16.22
N ILE A 178 0.29 33.09 -16.96
CA ILE A 178 1.30 32.64 -17.94
C ILE A 178 2.46 31.93 -17.22
N LEU A 179 2.95 32.49 -16.12
CA LEU A 179 4.06 31.94 -15.35
C LEU A 179 3.70 30.55 -14.79
N ILE A 180 2.56 30.43 -14.15
CA ILE A 180 2.09 29.13 -13.61
C ILE A 180 1.92 28.12 -14.74
N ALA A 181 1.32 28.50 -15.87
CA ALA A 181 1.16 27.60 -17.01
C ALA A 181 2.51 27.09 -17.55
N VAL A 182 3.55 27.94 -17.60
CA VAL A 182 4.90 27.55 -18.03
C VAL A 182 5.56 26.62 -16.99
N ILE A 183 5.40 26.90 -15.69
CA ILE A 183 5.94 26.08 -14.61
C ILE A 183 5.29 24.69 -14.66
N GLU A 184 3.96 24.62 -14.73
CA GLU A 184 3.22 23.36 -14.82
C GLU A 184 3.60 22.55 -16.06
N LEU A 185 3.76 23.21 -17.21
CA LEU A 185 4.25 22.55 -18.41
C LEU A 185 5.63 21.92 -18.20
N GLY A 186 6.54 22.64 -17.52
CA GLY A 186 7.86 22.12 -17.16
C GLY A 186 7.78 20.91 -16.22
N ILE A 187 6.90 20.95 -15.21
CA ILE A 187 6.66 19.83 -14.30
C ILE A 187 6.12 18.61 -15.07
N PHE A 188 5.13 18.80 -15.94
CA PHE A 188 4.57 17.72 -16.76
C PHE A 188 5.61 17.08 -17.68
N ILE A 189 6.50 17.88 -18.30
CA ILE A 189 7.58 17.35 -19.14
C ILE A 189 8.54 16.52 -18.27
N ASN A 190 8.95 17.01 -17.12
CA ASN A 190 9.86 16.31 -16.22
C ASN A 190 9.27 15.00 -15.68
N LEU A 191 8.00 14.99 -15.31
CA LEU A 191 7.30 13.79 -14.81
C LEU A 191 7.00 12.80 -15.94
N GLY A 192 6.79 13.26 -17.17
CA GLY A 192 6.52 12.41 -18.32
C GLY A 192 7.77 11.80 -18.96
N LEU A 193 8.96 12.40 -18.76
CA LEU A 193 10.19 11.95 -19.39
C LEU A 193 10.61 10.52 -19.03
N PRO A 194 10.54 10.07 -17.76
CA PRO A 194 10.87 8.71 -17.36
C PRO A 194 10.04 7.65 -18.09
N HIS A 195 8.76 7.89 -18.33
CA HIS A 195 7.91 7.00 -19.12
C HIS A 195 8.49 6.72 -20.51
N TYR A 196 8.96 7.75 -21.22
CA TYR A 196 9.56 7.58 -22.54
C TYR A 196 10.95 6.93 -22.49
N LEU A 197 11.62 7.00 -21.33
CA LEU A 197 12.92 6.37 -21.09
C LEU A 197 12.79 4.94 -20.53
N GLY A 198 11.58 4.45 -20.27
CA GLY A 198 11.32 3.15 -19.64
C GLY A 198 11.89 3.05 -18.23
N GLN A 199 11.87 4.15 -17.48
CA GLN A 199 12.37 4.22 -16.11
C GLN A 199 11.21 4.47 -15.15
N SER A 200 11.11 3.67 -14.09
CA SER A 200 10.17 3.90 -12.99
C SER A 200 10.74 4.88 -11.98
N MET A 201 9.87 5.66 -11.33
CA MET A 201 10.23 6.66 -10.33
C MET A 201 9.78 6.24 -8.94
N ALA A 202 10.57 6.60 -7.91
CA ALA A 202 10.12 6.47 -6.53
C ALA A 202 8.92 7.42 -6.26
N PHE A 203 7.97 7.01 -5.44
CA PHE A 203 6.74 7.76 -5.13
C PHE A 203 6.99 9.19 -4.61
N ILE A 204 8.14 9.43 -4.01
CA ILE A 204 8.53 10.76 -3.50
C ILE A 204 9.03 11.72 -4.60
N THR A 205 9.39 11.19 -5.78
CA THR A 205 9.99 11.98 -6.87
C THR A 205 9.07 13.09 -7.40
N PRO A 206 7.77 12.85 -7.64
CA PRO A 206 6.85 13.91 -8.10
C PRO A 206 6.80 15.11 -7.17
N ILE A 207 6.77 14.90 -5.85
CA ILE A 207 6.80 15.99 -4.88
C ILE A 207 8.11 16.75 -4.93
N CYS A 208 9.24 16.06 -4.94
CA CYS A 208 10.54 16.70 -5.00
C CYS A 208 10.67 17.58 -6.26
N ILE A 209 10.28 17.07 -7.42
CA ILE A 209 10.32 17.82 -8.68
C ILE A 209 9.39 19.04 -8.61
N SER A 210 8.14 18.85 -8.20
CA SER A 210 7.16 19.93 -8.12
C SER A 210 7.61 21.04 -7.13
N THR A 211 8.08 20.65 -5.95
CA THR A 211 8.52 21.61 -4.92
C THR A 211 9.75 22.40 -5.35
N ILE A 212 10.76 21.73 -5.93
CA ILE A 212 11.97 22.39 -6.42
C ILE A 212 11.65 23.33 -7.58
N GLN A 213 10.82 22.89 -8.52
CA GLN A 213 10.50 23.68 -9.71
C GLN A 213 9.63 24.88 -9.36
N LEU A 214 8.66 24.73 -8.46
CA LEU A 214 7.87 25.84 -7.94
C LEU A 214 8.72 26.82 -7.15
N GLY A 215 9.63 26.35 -6.29
CA GLY A 215 10.52 27.21 -5.50
C GLY A 215 11.53 27.98 -6.37
N ALA A 216 12.20 27.28 -7.29
CA ALA A 216 13.25 27.89 -8.13
C ALA A 216 12.74 28.91 -9.16
N THR A 217 11.45 28.89 -9.48
CA THR A 217 10.87 29.81 -10.49
C THR A 217 10.23 31.04 -9.89
N VAL A 218 10.09 31.14 -8.58
CA VAL A 218 9.54 32.31 -7.88
C VAL A 218 10.65 33.27 -7.40
N ASP A 219 11.88 32.80 -7.31
CA ASP A 219 13.06 33.65 -6.99
C ASP A 219 13.58 34.36 -8.24
#